data_7233f0730f0536474e2ed233ebc02785
#
_entry.id   7233f0730f0536474e2ed233ebc02785
#
_cell.length_a   1.000
_cell.length_b   1.000
_cell.length_c   1.000
_cell.angle_alpha   90.00
_cell.angle_beta   90.00
_cell.angle_gamma   90.00
#
_symmetry.space_group_name_H-M   'P 1'
#
loop_
_entity.id
_entity.type
_entity.pdbx_description
1 polymer ?
#
loop_
_entity_poly.entity_id
_entity_poly.type
_entity_poly.pdbx_seq_one_letter_code
_entity_poly.pdbx_strand_id
1 'polypeptide(L)'
;MLATQQLADKSVRSGVQQFIFASSGSVYGIKEEAQVTEDLPLVPISVYNKTKMVAERVLLSFQKDIQIHCIRPATVCGWSPRMRLDVSVNMLTLQALKNGVITVFGGEQTRPNIHIQDMIGVYQHFLENPNLDSGCYNAGFENISILDIAQQVVKKIPAEIQVTDSNDPRSYRQNSDKLMATGFLPQYSVADAIDDVINRYKDGHLVDSDQCYTVRWMKQLNLDSQM
;
A
#
# COMPACT_ATOMS: atom_id res chain seq x y z
N MET A 1 1.32 15.93 12.76
CA MET A 1 0.11 16.23 13.55
C MET A 1 -0.37 17.66 13.34
N LEU A 2 0.38 18.69 13.73
CA LEU A 2 -0.02 20.11 13.52
C LEU A 2 -0.36 20.44 12.05
N ALA A 3 0.45 19.99 11.09
CA ALA A 3 0.20 20.24 9.67
C ALA A 3 -1.12 19.63 9.19
N THR A 4 -1.46 18.40 9.63
CA THR A 4 -2.73 17.75 9.28
C THR A 4 -3.92 18.52 9.84
N GLN A 5 -3.82 18.95 11.10
CA GLN A 5 -4.89 19.75 11.75
C GLN A 5 -5.08 21.11 11.06
N GLN A 6 -3.98 21.83 10.79
CA GLN A 6 -4.03 23.11 10.10
C GLN A 6 -4.60 22.99 8.69
N LEU A 7 -4.24 21.90 7.97
CA LEU A 7 -4.78 21.66 6.64
C LEU A 7 -6.28 21.37 6.69
N ALA A 8 -6.74 20.54 7.63
CA ALA A 8 -8.16 20.25 7.81
C ALA A 8 -8.97 21.51 8.16
N ASP A 9 -8.51 22.31 9.15
CA ASP A 9 -9.15 23.57 9.55
C ASP A 9 -9.25 24.55 8.36
N LYS A 10 -8.14 24.70 7.61
CA LYS A 10 -8.15 25.57 6.41
C LYS A 10 -9.09 25.03 5.33
N SER A 11 -9.14 23.71 5.12
CA SER A 11 -10.07 23.11 4.15
C SER A 11 -11.51 23.40 4.49
N VAL A 12 -11.91 23.23 5.75
CA VAL A 12 -13.26 23.58 6.23
C VAL A 12 -13.57 25.06 6.00
N ARG A 13 -12.68 25.96 6.44
CA ARG A 13 -12.86 27.42 6.28
C ARG A 13 -12.89 27.86 4.82
N SER A 14 -12.28 27.11 3.92
CA SER A 14 -12.27 27.38 2.47
C SER A 14 -13.45 26.74 1.73
N GLY A 15 -14.37 26.09 2.43
CA GLY A 15 -15.56 25.47 1.82
C GLY A 15 -15.26 24.17 1.04
N VAL A 16 -14.13 23.51 1.33
CA VAL A 16 -13.84 22.20 0.73
C VAL A 16 -14.87 21.18 1.21
N GLN A 17 -15.48 20.45 0.29
CA GLN A 17 -16.58 19.53 0.59
C GLN A 17 -16.09 18.14 1.02
N GLN A 18 -14.92 17.73 0.54
CA GLN A 18 -14.38 16.38 0.75
C GLN A 18 -12.87 16.43 0.99
N PHE A 19 -12.39 15.59 1.90
CA PHE A 19 -10.97 15.39 2.18
C PHE A 19 -10.64 13.91 2.12
N ILE A 20 -9.86 13.49 1.14
CA ILE A 20 -9.40 12.12 1.00
C ILE A 20 -7.95 12.04 1.50
N PHE A 21 -7.71 11.17 2.47
CA PHE A 21 -6.40 11.00 3.10
C PHE A 21 -5.77 9.66 2.76
N ALA A 22 -4.58 9.68 2.19
CA ALA A 22 -3.76 8.50 1.98
C ALA A 22 -3.17 8.03 3.32
N SER A 23 -3.86 7.13 4.02
CA SER A 23 -3.36 6.45 5.21
C SER A 23 -2.53 5.22 4.82
N SER A 24 -2.58 4.14 5.57
CA SER A 24 -1.85 2.89 5.30
C SER A 24 -2.46 1.73 6.09
N GLY A 25 -2.57 0.56 5.50
CA GLY A 25 -2.91 -0.67 6.23
C GLY A 25 -1.90 -1.04 7.33
N SER A 26 -0.68 -0.52 7.25
CA SER A 26 0.34 -0.76 8.30
C SER A 26 0.04 -0.10 9.65
N VAL A 27 -1.00 0.74 9.76
CA VAL A 27 -1.47 1.30 11.05
C VAL A 27 -1.97 0.24 12.02
N TYR A 28 -2.39 -0.90 11.51
CA TYR A 28 -2.84 -2.02 12.34
C TYR A 28 -1.71 -2.67 13.15
N GLY A 29 -0.47 -2.61 12.66
CA GLY A 29 0.67 -3.32 13.25
C GLY A 29 0.64 -4.81 12.96
N ILE A 30 1.02 -5.64 13.94
CA ILE A 30 0.92 -7.10 13.88
C ILE A 30 -0.49 -7.49 14.30
N LYS A 31 -1.11 -8.38 13.54
CA LYS A 31 -2.47 -8.88 13.77
C LYS A 31 -2.51 -10.40 13.66
N GLU A 32 -3.17 -11.03 14.63
CA GLU A 32 -3.41 -12.48 14.66
C GLU A 32 -4.80 -12.84 14.14
N GLU A 33 -5.67 -11.84 14.01
CA GLU A 33 -7.04 -12.02 13.50
C GLU A 33 -7.02 -12.53 12.06
N ALA A 34 -7.92 -13.47 11.77
CA ALA A 34 -8.05 -14.09 10.44
C ALA A 34 -8.30 -13.05 9.33
N GLN A 35 -8.97 -11.95 9.68
CA GLN A 35 -9.22 -10.81 8.81
C GLN A 35 -9.09 -9.50 9.58
N VAL A 36 -8.43 -8.52 8.98
CA VAL A 36 -8.20 -7.21 9.55
C VAL A 36 -9.22 -6.22 8.97
N THR A 37 -10.21 -5.88 9.77
CA THR A 37 -11.31 -4.94 9.46
C THR A 37 -11.03 -3.55 10.05
N GLU A 38 -11.79 -2.54 9.64
CA GLU A 38 -11.56 -1.15 10.02
C GLU A 38 -11.83 -0.83 11.49
N ASP A 39 -12.62 -1.66 12.17
CA ASP A 39 -13.00 -1.54 13.58
C ASP A 39 -11.93 -2.07 14.55
N LEU A 40 -10.95 -2.82 14.06
CA LEU A 40 -9.89 -3.36 14.89
C LEU A 40 -8.99 -2.27 15.49
N PRO A 41 -8.47 -2.50 16.71
CA PRO A 41 -7.55 -1.58 17.35
C PRO A 41 -6.28 -1.34 16.53
N LEU A 42 -5.83 -0.11 16.43
CA LEU A 42 -4.58 0.26 15.78
C LEU A 42 -3.41 0.14 16.77
N VAL A 43 -2.40 -0.66 16.41
CA VAL A 43 -1.19 -0.89 17.22
C VAL A 43 0.06 -0.63 16.35
N PRO A 44 0.30 0.63 15.95
CA PRO A 44 1.36 0.97 15.03
C PRO A 44 2.75 0.74 15.64
N ILE A 45 3.63 0.04 14.91
CA ILE A 45 4.97 -0.34 15.38
C ILE A 45 6.08 0.62 14.95
N SER A 46 5.86 1.44 13.92
CA SER A 46 6.84 2.41 13.43
C SER A 46 6.38 3.85 13.62
N VAL A 47 7.32 4.81 13.57
CA VAL A 47 7.00 6.24 13.59
C VAL A 47 6.07 6.60 12.44
N TYR A 48 6.34 6.09 11.23
CA TYR A 48 5.47 6.28 10.06
C TYR A 48 4.02 5.85 10.35
N ASN A 49 3.84 4.63 10.87
CA ASN A 49 2.51 4.11 11.16
C ASN A 49 1.80 4.92 12.26
N LYS A 50 2.55 5.36 13.28
CA LYS A 50 2.03 6.24 14.35
C LYS A 50 1.55 7.57 13.78
N THR A 51 2.32 8.19 12.87
CA THR A 51 1.94 9.46 12.26
C THR A 51 0.67 9.33 11.41
N LYS A 52 0.53 8.22 10.66
CA LYS A 52 -0.69 7.94 9.88
C LYS A 52 -1.91 7.74 10.78
N MET A 53 -1.80 6.92 11.83
CA MET A 53 -2.87 6.70 12.82
C MET A 53 -3.32 8.00 13.49
N VAL A 54 -2.38 8.85 13.91
CA VAL A 54 -2.72 10.13 14.55
C VAL A 54 -3.40 11.07 13.55
N ALA A 55 -2.92 11.10 12.29
CA ALA A 55 -3.52 11.91 11.24
C ALA A 55 -4.97 11.50 10.96
N GLU A 56 -5.28 10.20 10.90
CA GLU A 56 -6.68 9.71 10.78
C GLU A 56 -7.57 10.25 11.90
N ARG A 57 -7.12 10.13 13.15
CA ARG A 57 -7.89 10.60 14.31
C ARG A 57 -8.15 12.11 14.28
N VAL A 58 -7.13 12.87 13.88
CA VAL A 58 -7.26 14.33 13.71
C VAL A 58 -8.27 14.65 12.60
N LEU A 59 -8.14 14.02 11.43
CA LEU A 59 -9.05 14.26 10.30
C LEU A 59 -10.49 13.89 10.66
N LEU A 60 -10.71 12.71 11.23
CA LEU A 60 -12.05 12.24 11.60
C LEU A 60 -12.73 13.13 12.66
N SER A 61 -11.98 13.94 13.44
CA SER A 61 -12.59 14.93 14.33
C SER A 61 -13.30 16.05 13.59
N PHE A 62 -13.02 16.27 12.30
CA PHE A 62 -13.66 17.25 11.43
C PHE A 62 -14.82 16.68 10.59
N GLN A 63 -15.18 15.39 10.77
CA GLN A 63 -16.18 14.72 9.92
C GLN A 63 -17.61 15.31 9.99
N LYS A 64 -17.88 16.21 10.94
CA LYS A 64 -19.15 16.95 11.02
C LYS A 64 -19.17 18.18 10.09
N ASP A 65 -18.00 18.65 9.71
CA ASP A 65 -17.82 19.88 8.96
C ASP A 65 -17.44 19.64 7.49
N ILE A 66 -16.82 18.48 7.22
CA ILE A 66 -16.32 18.10 5.90
C ILE A 66 -16.34 16.56 5.77
N GLN A 67 -16.63 16.03 4.58
CA GLN A 67 -16.54 14.59 4.32
C GLN A 67 -15.08 14.12 4.39
N ILE A 68 -14.79 13.14 5.25
CA ILE A 68 -13.44 12.61 5.48
C ILE A 68 -13.37 11.13 5.09
N HIS A 69 -12.53 10.81 4.11
CA HIS A 69 -12.25 9.44 3.72
C HIS A 69 -10.77 9.11 3.94
N CYS A 70 -10.47 8.29 4.94
CA CYS A 70 -9.12 7.81 5.22
C CYS A 70 -8.92 6.45 4.56
N ILE A 71 -8.19 6.40 3.47
CA ILE A 71 -7.92 5.16 2.74
C ILE A 71 -6.70 4.48 3.35
N ARG A 72 -6.84 3.21 3.73
CA ARG A 72 -5.77 2.35 4.26
C ARG A 72 -5.32 1.36 3.18
N PRO A 73 -4.47 1.75 2.24
CA PRO A 73 -4.02 0.84 1.21
C PRO A 73 -3.17 -0.29 1.78
N ALA A 74 -3.28 -1.46 1.16
CA ALA A 74 -2.36 -2.56 1.24
C ALA A 74 -1.02 -2.21 0.56
N THR A 75 -0.15 -3.19 0.34
CA THR A 75 1.06 -3.00 -0.45
C THR A 75 0.67 -2.73 -1.91
N VAL A 76 0.95 -1.52 -2.37
CA VAL A 76 0.65 -1.14 -3.77
C VAL A 76 1.71 -1.74 -4.69
N CYS A 77 1.29 -2.51 -5.69
CA CYS A 77 2.14 -3.17 -6.67
C CYS A 77 1.79 -2.77 -8.11
N GLY A 78 2.62 -3.18 -9.08
CA GLY A 78 2.50 -2.79 -10.48
C GLY A 78 3.42 -1.62 -10.83
N TRP A 79 3.36 -1.20 -12.10
CA TRP A 79 4.21 -0.13 -12.61
C TRP A 79 3.60 1.25 -12.38
N SER A 80 4.44 2.21 -12.02
CA SER A 80 4.09 3.62 -11.93
C SER A 80 5.27 4.51 -12.33
N PRO A 81 5.04 5.77 -12.77
CA PRO A 81 6.11 6.71 -13.09
C PRO A 81 7.08 6.94 -11.90
N ARG A 82 6.56 6.92 -10.67
CA ARG A 82 7.35 6.89 -9.45
C ARG A 82 7.41 5.44 -8.96
N MET A 83 8.25 4.64 -9.63
CA MET A 83 8.36 3.21 -9.34
C MET A 83 8.88 2.92 -7.94
N ARG A 84 8.38 1.87 -7.32
CA ARG A 84 8.91 1.30 -6.09
C ARG A 84 9.37 -0.13 -6.34
N LEU A 85 10.67 -0.37 -6.16
CA LEU A 85 11.29 -1.70 -6.30
C LEU A 85 11.63 -2.32 -4.93
N ASP A 86 11.20 -1.68 -3.85
CA ASP A 86 11.34 -2.11 -2.46
C ASP A 86 10.05 -2.67 -1.85
N VAL A 87 9.05 -2.99 -2.69
CA VAL A 87 7.82 -3.70 -2.31
C VAL A 87 7.78 -5.11 -2.89
N SER A 88 7.17 -6.06 -2.18
CA SER A 88 7.31 -7.50 -2.43
C SER A 88 7.10 -7.91 -3.89
N VAL A 89 5.96 -7.63 -4.49
CA VAL A 89 5.64 -8.05 -5.86
C VAL A 89 6.65 -7.52 -6.87
N ASN A 90 6.89 -6.21 -6.83
CA ASN A 90 7.79 -5.54 -7.77
C ASN A 90 9.25 -6.00 -7.59
N MET A 91 9.67 -6.16 -6.32
CA MET A 91 11.03 -6.59 -5.97
C MET A 91 11.32 -8.02 -6.44
N LEU A 92 10.42 -8.97 -6.16
CA LEU A 92 10.61 -10.37 -6.55
C LEU A 92 10.58 -10.52 -8.07
N THR A 93 9.71 -9.77 -8.76
CA THR A 93 9.67 -9.75 -10.23
C THR A 93 10.97 -9.21 -10.82
N LEU A 94 11.50 -8.11 -10.26
CA LEU A 94 12.77 -7.56 -10.74
C LEU A 94 13.96 -8.51 -10.47
N GLN A 95 13.99 -9.18 -9.32
CA GLN A 95 15.02 -10.17 -9.02
C GLN A 95 15.04 -11.29 -10.07
N ALA A 96 13.88 -11.83 -10.44
CA ALA A 96 13.78 -12.84 -11.50
C ALA A 96 14.32 -12.31 -12.83
N LEU A 97 13.93 -11.10 -13.22
CA LEU A 97 14.32 -10.48 -14.50
C LEU A 97 15.83 -10.20 -14.59
N LYS A 98 16.46 -9.77 -13.49
CA LYS A 98 17.87 -9.35 -13.49
C LYS A 98 18.82 -10.49 -13.19
N ASN A 99 18.46 -11.36 -12.27
CA ASN A 99 19.38 -12.31 -11.66
C ASN A 99 19.04 -13.77 -12.00
N GLY A 100 17.84 -14.06 -12.51
CA GLY A 100 17.34 -15.43 -12.66
C GLY A 100 17.13 -16.15 -11.32
N VAL A 101 17.19 -15.44 -10.20
CA VAL A 101 17.04 -15.98 -8.84
C VAL A 101 16.16 -15.03 -8.03
N ILE A 102 15.21 -15.60 -7.30
CA ILE A 102 14.33 -14.89 -6.36
C ILE A 102 14.69 -15.32 -4.94
N THR A 103 15.16 -14.40 -4.11
CA THR A 103 15.39 -14.67 -2.70
C THR A 103 14.12 -14.36 -1.89
N VAL A 104 13.56 -15.40 -1.28
CA VAL A 104 12.36 -15.31 -0.43
C VAL A 104 12.78 -15.46 1.02
N PHE A 105 12.52 -14.45 1.83
CA PHE A 105 12.77 -14.48 3.26
C PHE A 105 11.52 -14.99 4.00
N GLY A 106 11.59 -16.18 4.59
CA GLY A 106 10.48 -16.91 5.21
C GLY A 106 9.57 -17.56 4.15
N GLY A 107 8.57 -16.83 3.66
CA GLY A 107 7.71 -17.26 2.56
C GLY A 107 6.24 -17.41 2.95
N GLU A 108 5.93 -17.99 4.10
CA GLU A 108 4.57 -18.29 4.56
C GLU A 108 3.79 -17.01 5.00
N GLN A 109 4.51 -15.93 5.31
CA GLN A 109 3.87 -14.69 5.74
C GLN A 109 3.00 -14.09 4.64
N THR A 110 1.72 -13.93 4.95
CA THR A 110 0.73 -13.32 4.06
C THR A 110 0.88 -11.80 4.06
N ARG A 111 0.78 -11.21 2.86
CA ARG A 111 0.74 -9.76 2.66
C ARG A 111 -0.49 -9.39 1.86
N PRO A 112 -1.25 -8.39 2.30
CA PRO A 112 -2.29 -7.80 1.46
C PRO A 112 -1.65 -6.95 0.37
N ASN A 113 -2.21 -7.03 -0.83
CA ASN A 113 -1.75 -6.30 -2.01
C ASN A 113 -2.91 -5.58 -2.69
N ILE A 114 -2.58 -4.52 -3.40
CA ILE A 114 -3.48 -3.80 -4.30
C ILE A 114 -2.70 -3.38 -5.54
N HIS A 115 -3.28 -3.60 -6.71
CA HIS A 115 -2.71 -3.11 -7.96
C HIS A 115 -2.79 -1.58 -8.02
N ILE A 116 -1.78 -0.92 -8.61
CA ILE A 116 -1.74 0.55 -8.69
C ILE A 116 -2.95 1.14 -9.41
N GLN A 117 -3.48 0.47 -10.44
CA GLN A 117 -4.65 0.94 -11.17
C GLN A 117 -5.92 0.87 -10.29
N ASP A 118 -6.08 -0.19 -9.48
CA ASP A 118 -7.18 -0.25 -8.52
C ASP A 118 -7.02 0.79 -7.43
N MET A 119 -5.77 1.10 -6.99
CA MET A 119 -5.55 2.18 -6.02
C MET A 119 -5.96 3.54 -6.59
N ILE A 120 -5.68 3.81 -7.87
CA ILE A 120 -6.16 5.00 -8.57
C ILE A 120 -7.70 4.98 -8.63
N GLY A 121 -8.27 3.82 -9.01
CA GLY A 121 -9.72 3.62 -9.07
C GLY A 121 -10.41 3.88 -7.72
N VAL A 122 -9.80 3.48 -6.61
CA VAL A 122 -10.31 3.79 -5.25
C VAL A 122 -10.42 5.29 -5.03
N TYR A 123 -9.38 6.08 -5.37
CA TYR A 123 -9.46 7.54 -5.23
C TYR A 123 -10.51 8.15 -6.14
N GLN A 124 -10.60 7.69 -7.39
CA GLN A 124 -11.63 8.15 -8.33
C GLN A 124 -13.03 7.82 -7.81
N HIS A 125 -13.26 6.61 -7.30
CA HIS A 125 -14.53 6.19 -6.72
C HIS A 125 -14.99 7.12 -5.60
N PHE A 126 -14.11 7.51 -4.67
CA PHE A 126 -14.47 8.45 -3.61
C PHE A 126 -14.71 9.86 -4.15
N LEU A 127 -13.97 10.32 -5.16
CA LEU A 127 -14.18 11.62 -5.79
C LEU A 127 -15.53 11.70 -6.50
N GLU A 128 -15.95 10.62 -7.16
CA GLU A 128 -17.23 10.52 -7.87
C GLU A 128 -18.41 10.30 -6.93
N ASN A 129 -18.17 9.82 -5.70
CA ASN A 129 -19.19 9.52 -4.70
C ASN A 129 -18.94 10.29 -3.38
N PRO A 130 -19.01 11.63 -3.40
CA PRO A 130 -18.65 12.46 -2.24
C PRO A 130 -19.57 12.27 -1.03
N ASN A 131 -20.75 11.66 -1.21
CA ASN A 131 -21.74 11.45 -0.16
C ASN A 131 -21.56 10.12 0.60
N LEU A 132 -20.52 9.35 0.31
CA LEU A 132 -20.17 8.15 1.10
C LEU A 132 -19.85 8.56 2.54
N ASP A 133 -20.15 7.67 3.48
CA ASP A 133 -19.93 7.93 4.90
C ASP A 133 -18.48 8.26 5.21
N SER A 134 -18.25 9.30 6.03
CA SER A 134 -16.91 9.59 6.55
C SER A 134 -16.38 8.42 7.36
N GLY A 135 -15.08 8.12 7.21
CA GLY A 135 -14.47 7.03 7.95
C GLY A 135 -13.17 6.52 7.34
N CYS A 136 -12.70 5.40 7.90
CA CYS A 136 -11.57 4.65 7.35
C CYS A 136 -12.09 3.54 6.43
N TYR A 137 -11.33 3.29 5.37
CA TYR A 137 -11.61 2.25 4.38
C TYR A 137 -10.34 1.49 4.03
N ASN A 138 -10.36 0.19 4.22
CA ASN A 138 -9.30 -0.68 3.77
C ASN A 138 -9.32 -0.81 2.25
N ALA A 139 -8.14 -0.83 1.63
CA ALA A 139 -7.97 -1.02 0.21
C ALA A 139 -6.86 -2.04 -0.07
N GLY A 140 -7.22 -3.31 -0.03
CA GLY A 140 -6.35 -4.44 -0.31
C GLY A 140 -7.18 -5.65 -0.68
N PHE A 141 -6.97 -6.22 -1.85
CA PHE A 141 -7.88 -7.21 -2.44
C PHE A 141 -7.27 -8.60 -2.57
N GLU A 142 -5.94 -8.72 -2.61
CA GLU A 142 -5.26 -10.01 -2.62
C GLU A 142 -4.37 -10.19 -1.40
N ASN A 143 -4.76 -11.12 -0.54
CA ASN A 143 -3.98 -11.56 0.62
C ASN A 143 -3.20 -12.82 0.22
N ILE A 144 -1.92 -12.65 -0.14
CA ILE A 144 -1.11 -13.71 -0.73
C ILE A 144 0.22 -13.86 0.01
N SER A 145 0.75 -15.09 0.13
CA SER A 145 2.04 -15.33 0.77
C SER A 145 3.19 -14.85 -0.11
N ILE A 146 4.34 -14.53 0.52
CA ILE A 146 5.52 -14.12 -0.24
C ILE A 146 6.01 -15.25 -1.15
N LEU A 147 5.89 -16.50 -0.71
CA LEU A 147 6.25 -17.67 -1.53
C LEU A 147 5.31 -17.81 -2.74
N ASP A 148 4.00 -17.65 -2.55
CA ASP A 148 3.05 -17.72 -3.65
C ASP A 148 3.26 -16.59 -4.68
N ILE A 149 3.66 -15.38 -4.24
CA ILE A 149 4.06 -14.31 -5.15
C ILE A 149 5.27 -14.78 -5.99
N ALA A 150 6.31 -15.33 -5.36
CA ALA A 150 7.48 -15.84 -6.07
C ALA A 150 7.11 -16.96 -7.06
N GLN A 151 6.20 -17.86 -6.68
CA GLN A 151 5.69 -18.91 -7.56
C GLN A 151 4.91 -18.34 -8.77
N GLN A 152 4.14 -17.27 -8.57
CA GLN A 152 3.48 -16.59 -9.70
C GLN A 152 4.50 -15.95 -10.64
N VAL A 153 5.58 -15.35 -10.11
CA VAL A 153 6.65 -14.77 -10.94
C VAL A 153 7.32 -15.86 -11.78
N VAL A 154 7.71 -17.01 -11.20
CA VAL A 154 8.41 -18.06 -11.97
C VAL A 154 7.54 -18.73 -13.01
N LYS A 155 6.22 -18.67 -12.92
CA LYS A 155 5.32 -19.10 -13.99
C LYS A 155 5.42 -18.22 -15.25
N LYS A 156 5.91 -16.99 -15.11
CA LYS A 156 6.02 -15.98 -16.18
C LYS A 156 7.47 -15.73 -16.61
N ILE A 157 8.43 -15.91 -15.70
CA ILE A 157 9.86 -15.68 -15.93
C ILE A 157 10.63 -16.88 -15.35
N PRO A 158 11.45 -17.59 -16.13
CA PRO A 158 12.31 -18.64 -15.60
C PRO A 158 13.27 -18.07 -14.54
N ALA A 159 13.12 -18.52 -13.31
CA ALA A 159 13.99 -18.15 -12.18
C ALA A 159 13.98 -19.25 -11.12
N GLU A 160 15.07 -19.34 -10.35
CA GLU A 160 15.17 -20.21 -9.17
C GLU A 160 14.61 -19.50 -7.95
N ILE A 161 13.81 -20.19 -7.12
CA ILE A 161 13.37 -19.66 -5.83
C ILE A 161 14.28 -20.19 -4.73
N GLN A 162 14.95 -19.28 -4.02
CA GLN A 162 15.78 -19.60 -2.85
C GLN A 162 15.10 -19.07 -1.60
N VAL A 163 14.63 -19.99 -0.74
CA VAL A 163 13.99 -19.64 0.54
C VAL A 163 15.06 -19.60 1.62
N THR A 164 15.05 -18.50 2.39
CA THR A 164 15.94 -18.29 3.53
C THR A 164 15.11 -17.98 4.78
N ASP A 165 15.67 -18.17 5.96
CA ASP A 165 14.99 -17.86 7.22
C ASP A 165 14.63 -16.37 7.33
N SER A 166 13.52 -16.08 8.00
CA SER A 166 13.06 -14.73 8.27
C SER A 166 12.51 -14.59 9.68
N ASN A 167 12.86 -13.48 10.31
CA ASN A 167 12.31 -13.07 11.60
C ASN A 167 11.22 -12.00 11.43
N ASP A 168 10.65 -11.80 10.24
CA ASP A 168 9.59 -10.82 10.02
C ASP A 168 8.23 -11.36 10.49
N PRO A 169 7.72 -10.91 11.66
CA PRO A 169 6.50 -11.45 12.25
C PRO A 169 5.22 -10.94 11.57
N ARG A 170 5.35 -10.01 10.62
CA ARG A 170 4.19 -9.41 9.99
C ARG A 170 3.53 -10.40 9.05
N SER A 171 2.31 -10.79 9.38
CA SER A 171 1.45 -11.61 8.54
C SER A 171 0.01 -11.23 8.88
N TYR A 172 -0.74 -10.72 7.92
CA TYR A 172 -2.13 -10.36 8.14
C TYR A 172 -2.91 -10.32 6.82
N ARG A 173 -4.22 -10.48 6.94
CA ARG A 173 -5.16 -10.44 5.81
C ARG A 173 -6.07 -9.23 5.98
N GLN A 174 -5.93 -8.26 5.10
CA GLN A 174 -6.79 -7.07 5.09
C GLN A 174 -8.13 -7.42 4.45
N ASN A 175 -9.22 -7.09 5.15
CA ASN A 175 -10.57 -7.20 4.62
C ASN A 175 -10.99 -5.81 4.08
N SER A 176 -11.50 -5.77 2.86
CA SER A 176 -11.94 -4.55 2.17
C SER A 176 -13.44 -4.59 1.83
N ASP A 177 -14.23 -5.42 2.52
CA ASP A 177 -15.66 -5.57 2.26
C ASP A 177 -16.42 -4.24 2.44
N LYS A 178 -16.01 -3.41 3.42
CA LYS A 178 -16.58 -2.08 3.62
C LYS A 178 -16.43 -1.19 2.38
N LEU A 179 -15.26 -1.21 1.74
CA LEU A 179 -15.05 -0.45 0.50
C LEU A 179 -15.86 -1.05 -0.64
N MET A 180 -15.86 -2.38 -0.79
CA MET A 180 -16.65 -3.05 -1.83
C MET A 180 -18.15 -2.83 -1.67
N ALA A 181 -18.64 -2.74 -0.45
CA ALA A 181 -20.04 -2.42 -0.16
C ALA A 181 -20.47 -1.01 -0.64
N THR A 182 -19.52 -0.11 -0.91
CA THR A 182 -19.80 1.19 -1.55
C THR A 182 -20.01 1.11 -3.06
N GLY A 183 -19.87 -0.08 -3.65
CA GLY A 183 -19.96 -0.32 -5.09
C GLY A 183 -18.62 -0.36 -5.82
N PHE A 184 -17.49 -0.20 -5.13
CA PHE A 184 -16.17 -0.37 -5.73
C PHE A 184 -15.91 -1.84 -6.03
N LEU A 185 -15.39 -2.13 -7.23
CA LEU A 185 -14.99 -3.49 -7.64
C LEU A 185 -13.55 -3.45 -8.15
N PRO A 186 -12.61 -4.21 -7.54
CA PRO A 186 -11.25 -4.33 -8.04
C PRO A 186 -11.25 -5.02 -9.41
N GLN A 187 -10.36 -4.60 -10.30
CA GLN A 187 -10.27 -5.10 -11.67
C GLN A 187 -8.92 -5.75 -11.99
N TYR A 188 -7.91 -5.53 -11.15
CA TYR A 188 -6.55 -5.98 -11.39
C TYR A 188 -6.05 -6.87 -10.27
N SER A 189 -5.15 -7.78 -10.62
CA SER A 189 -4.56 -8.78 -9.73
C SER A 189 -3.06 -8.55 -9.50
N VAL A 190 -2.47 -9.30 -8.57
CA VAL A 190 -1.01 -9.41 -8.41
C VAL A 190 -0.37 -9.96 -9.69
N ALA A 191 -1.05 -10.87 -10.39
CA ALA A 191 -0.56 -11.39 -11.67
C ALA A 191 -0.44 -10.30 -12.73
N ASP A 192 -1.40 -9.35 -12.80
CA ASP A 192 -1.33 -8.20 -13.70
C ASP A 192 -0.19 -7.26 -13.30
N ALA A 193 0.02 -7.05 -12.00
CA ALA A 193 1.15 -6.25 -11.51
C ALA A 193 2.51 -6.85 -11.89
N ILE A 194 2.65 -8.19 -11.89
CA ILE A 194 3.85 -8.88 -12.35
C ILE A 194 4.03 -8.64 -13.85
N ASP A 195 2.97 -8.76 -14.65
CA ASP A 195 3.01 -8.50 -16.10
C ASP A 195 3.41 -7.05 -16.41
N ASP A 196 2.86 -6.09 -15.68
CA ASP A 196 3.24 -4.68 -15.79
C ASP A 196 4.76 -4.48 -15.63
N VAL A 197 5.34 -5.04 -14.56
CA VAL A 197 6.76 -4.91 -14.26
C VAL A 197 7.60 -5.59 -15.36
N ILE A 198 7.20 -6.79 -15.83
CA ILE A 198 7.88 -7.52 -16.90
C ILE A 198 7.89 -6.71 -18.19
N ASN A 199 6.73 -6.21 -18.60
CA ASN A 199 6.57 -5.49 -19.86
C ASN A 199 7.37 -4.20 -19.84
N ARG A 200 7.27 -3.41 -18.76
CA ARG A 200 8.02 -2.15 -18.62
C ARG A 200 9.53 -2.34 -18.51
N TYR A 201 9.98 -3.45 -17.94
CA TYR A 201 11.40 -3.80 -17.94
C TYR A 201 11.88 -4.13 -19.35
N LYS A 202 11.14 -4.97 -20.10
CA LYS A 202 11.48 -5.36 -21.48
C LYS A 202 11.49 -4.17 -22.44
N ASP A 203 10.55 -3.25 -22.26
CA ASP A 203 10.43 -2.03 -23.09
C ASP A 203 11.45 -0.94 -22.71
N GLY A 204 12.30 -1.18 -21.69
CA GLY A 204 13.28 -0.22 -21.22
C GLY A 204 12.71 0.98 -20.45
N HIS A 205 11.42 0.97 -20.13
CA HIS A 205 10.78 2.04 -19.36
C HIS A 205 10.95 1.90 -17.85
N LEU A 206 11.32 0.71 -17.36
CA LEU A 206 11.62 0.48 -15.95
C LEU A 206 13.14 0.59 -15.75
N VAL A 207 13.57 1.68 -15.15
CA VAL A 207 14.97 1.93 -14.79
C VAL A 207 15.16 1.66 -13.29
N ASP A 208 16.04 0.70 -12.97
CA ASP A 208 16.43 0.43 -11.58
C ASP A 208 17.43 1.50 -11.11
N SER A 209 16.93 2.45 -10.33
CA SER A 209 17.71 3.54 -9.76
C SER A 209 17.45 3.69 -8.26
N ASP A 210 18.32 4.39 -7.54
CA ASP A 210 18.16 4.62 -6.10
C ASP A 210 16.84 5.27 -5.72
N GLN A 211 16.25 6.05 -6.62
CA GLN A 211 14.93 6.67 -6.43
C GLN A 211 13.80 5.64 -6.30
N CYS A 212 13.97 4.42 -6.81
CA CYS A 212 13.01 3.33 -6.69
C CYS A 212 12.99 2.66 -5.30
N TYR A 213 13.96 3.01 -4.43
CA TYR A 213 14.10 2.45 -3.08
C TYR A 213 13.93 3.56 -2.05
N THR A 214 12.74 3.65 -1.47
CA THR A 214 12.33 4.81 -0.65
C THR A 214 13.31 5.14 0.48
N VAL A 215 13.72 4.15 1.27
CA VAL A 215 14.63 4.37 2.41
C VAL A 215 16.04 4.77 1.94
N ARG A 216 16.54 4.12 0.88
CA ARG A 216 17.84 4.46 0.29
C ARG A 216 17.85 5.89 -0.22
N TRP A 217 16.83 6.27 -0.98
CA TRP A 217 16.68 7.60 -1.54
C TRP A 217 16.56 8.69 -0.46
N MET A 218 15.75 8.46 0.58
CA MET A 218 15.61 9.40 1.70
C MET A 218 16.94 9.62 2.44
N LYS A 219 17.74 8.56 2.65
CA LYS A 219 19.07 8.70 3.24
C LYS A 219 20.03 9.53 2.39
N GLN A 220 20.02 9.36 1.05
CA GLN A 220 20.83 10.15 0.14
C GLN A 220 20.47 11.63 0.17
N LEU A 221 19.19 11.96 0.37
CA LEU A 221 18.74 13.35 0.50
C LEU A 221 19.10 14.00 1.84
N ASN A 222 19.79 13.28 2.75
CA ASN A 222 20.18 13.74 4.10
C ASN A 222 19.00 14.29 4.93
N LEU A 223 17.79 13.79 4.71
CA LEU A 223 16.60 14.24 5.44
C LEU A 223 16.65 13.85 6.93
N ASP A 224 17.49 12.86 7.29
CA ASP A 224 17.67 12.41 8.68
C ASP A 224 18.55 13.38 9.51
N SER A 225 19.28 14.30 8.88
CA SER A 225 20.19 15.25 9.56
C SER A 225 19.54 16.59 9.93
N GLN A 226 18.25 16.78 9.59
CA GLN A 226 17.52 18.03 9.84
C GLN A 226 16.36 17.88 10.85
N MET A 227 16.27 16.74 11.55
CA MET A 227 15.29 16.55 12.62
C MET A 227 15.94 16.48 14.00
#